data_9e7902245fc6561f415ad09f759f8d7c
#
_entry.id   9e7902245fc6561f415ad09f759f8d7c
#
_cell.length_a   1.000
_cell.length_b   1.000
_cell.length_c   1.000
_cell.angle_alpha   90.00
_cell.angle_beta   90.00
_cell.angle_gamma   90.00
#
_symmetry.space_group_name_H-M   'P 1'
#
loop_
_entity.id
_entity.type
_entity.pdbx_description
1 polymer ?
#
loop_
_entity_poly.entity_id
_entity_poly.type
_entity_poly.pdbx_seq_one_letter_code
_entity_poly.pdbx_strand_id
1 'polypeptide(L)'
;MCSSDLPAVHAKVMREVIKPVIQGMIGEGTPFIGFLYAGLMIDGSGSVHVVEFNCRMGDPETQPIILRLKSDLLTLVESALAGTLDKAEAEWDPRAALGVVMAAHGYPEAPRKGDVISGLPATAGDDCHVFHSGTAVDGDNVVATGGRVLCVTALGHSVKTAQRRAYEIADAIRFDGMQMRRDIGHRAANRAGGVKP
;
A
#
# COMPACT_ATOMS: atom_id res chain seq x y z
N MET A 1 8.32 6.99 7.93
CA MET A 1 7.94 7.10 9.34
C MET A 1 8.16 5.75 9.97
N CYS A 2 9.02 5.62 10.93
CA CYS A 2 9.22 4.45 11.77
C CYS A 2 9.85 4.98 13.04
N SER A 3 9.08 5.35 14.01
CA SER A 3 9.59 5.57 15.36
C SER A 3 9.13 4.42 16.25
N SER A 4 9.86 4.19 17.33
CA SER A 4 9.45 3.34 18.45
C SER A 4 8.11 3.76 19.06
N ASP A 5 7.59 4.94 18.66
CA ASP A 5 6.38 5.57 19.17
C ASP A 5 5.18 5.44 18.22
N LEU A 6 5.18 4.42 17.34
CA LEU A 6 4.08 4.18 16.39
C LEU A 6 2.68 4.20 17.05
N PRO A 7 2.45 3.56 18.22
CA PRO A 7 1.16 3.62 18.89
C PRO A 7 0.78 5.03 19.35
N ALA A 8 1.74 5.80 19.86
CA ALA A 8 1.51 7.18 20.31
C ALA A 8 1.21 8.11 19.12
N VAL A 9 1.98 7.97 18.03
CA VAL A 9 1.75 8.72 16.78
C VAL A 9 0.39 8.35 16.19
N HIS A 10 0.05 7.07 16.14
CA HIS A 10 -1.27 6.62 15.66
C HIS A 10 -2.40 7.23 16.50
N ALA A 11 -2.32 7.14 17.83
CA ALA A 11 -3.32 7.73 18.72
C ALA A 11 -3.45 9.26 18.52
N LYS A 12 -2.32 9.96 18.30
CA LYS A 12 -2.30 11.38 18.00
C LYS A 12 -3.00 11.69 16.67
N VAL A 13 -2.68 10.95 15.62
CA VAL A 13 -3.31 11.10 14.29
C VAL A 13 -4.82 10.88 14.37
N MET A 14 -5.25 9.84 15.05
CA MET A 14 -6.68 9.57 15.25
C MET A 14 -7.39 10.70 15.98
N ARG A 15 -6.78 11.26 17.03
CA ARG A 15 -7.36 12.33 17.85
C ARG A 15 -7.33 13.67 17.15
N GLU A 16 -6.24 14.03 16.49
CA GLU A 16 -5.99 15.40 16.00
C GLU A 16 -6.32 15.58 14.51
N VAL A 17 -6.44 14.48 13.75
CA VAL A 17 -6.69 14.53 12.31
C VAL A 17 -7.97 13.77 11.94
N ILE A 18 -8.01 12.46 12.14
CA ILE A 18 -9.08 11.63 11.58
C ILE A 18 -10.44 11.93 12.22
N LYS A 19 -10.52 11.91 13.56
CA LYS A 19 -11.78 12.18 14.28
C LYS A 19 -12.32 13.58 13.99
N PRO A 20 -11.52 14.68 14.03
CA PRO A 20 -12.00 16.01 13.68
C PRO A 20 -12.53 16.12 12.26
N VAL A 21 -11.88 15.47 11.27
CA VAL A 21 -12.37 15.45 9.87
C VAL A 21 -13.73 14.79 9.77
N ILE A 22 -13.88 13.59 10.34
CA ILE A 22 -15.16 12.86 10.30
C ILE A 22 -16.26 13.65 11.04
N GLN A 23 -15.95 14.24 12.20
CA GLN A 23 -16.91 15.06 12.94
C GLN A 23 -17.28 16.33 12.19
N GLY A 24 -16.32 16.98 11.53
CA GLY A 24 -16.56 18.15 10.67
C GLY A 24 -17.52 17.82 9.53
N MET A 25 -17.29 16.72 8.82
CA MET A 25 -18.16 16.25 7.74
C MET A 25 -19.60 15.98 8.22
N ILE A 26 -19.76 15.39 9.40
CA ILE A 26 -21.09 15.21 10.02
C ILE A 26 -21.72 16.56 10.35
N GLY A 27 -20.95 17.49 10.93
CA GLY A 27 -21.44 18.83 11.29
C GLY A 27 -21.87 19.66 10.08
N GLU A 28 -21.26 19.45 8.92
CA GLU A 28 -21.61 20.08 7.65
C GLU A 28 -22.79 19.40 6.92
N GLY A 29 -23.38 18.33 7.50
CA GLY A 29 -24.48 17.59 6.91
C GLY A 29 -24.09 16.65 5.78
N THR A 30 -22.79 16.38 5.61
CA THR A 30 -22.22 15.49 4.59
C THR A 30 -21.40 14.36 5.23
N PRO A 31 -22.03 13.44 6.00
CA PRO A 31 -21.31 12.37 6.67
C PRO A 31 -20.54 11.50 5.68
N PHE A 32 -19.27 11.24 5.99
CA PHE A 32 -18.40 10.44 5.13
C PHE A 32 -18.48 8.97 5.50
N ILE A 33 -18.77 8.11 4.51
CA ILE A 33 -18.71 6.65 4.61
C ILE A 33 -17.80 6.17 3.48
N GLY A 34 -16.73 5.46 3.82
CA GLY A 34 -15.77 4.95 2.82
C GLY A 34 -14.34 4.89 3.35
N PHE A 35 -13.38 4.79 2.43
CA PHE A 35 -11.97 4.79 2.76
C PHE A 35 -11.44 6.22 2.81
N LEU A 36 -11.03 6.66 3.99
CA LEU A 36 -10.35 7.94 4.19
C LEU A 36 -8.83 7.69 4.26
N TYR A 37 -8.12 8.03 3.19
CA TYR A 37 -6.66 8.08 3.20
C TYR A 37 -6.20 9.46 3.66
N ALA A 38 -5.28 9.50 4.61
CA ALA A 38 -4.63 10.73 5.06
C ALA A 38 -3.13 10.65 4.79
N GLY A 39 -2.64 11.46 3.86
CA GLY A 39 -1.21 11.71 3.64
C GLY A 39 -0.68 12.65 4.72
N LEU A 40 0.25 12.18 5.52
CA LEU A 40 0.73 12.90 6.70
C LEU A 40 2.25 13.08 6.68
N MET A 41 2.71 14.24 7.13
CA MET A 41 4.09 14.50 7.47
C MET A 41 4.21 14.64 8.99
N ILE A 42 5.17 13.89 9.58
CA ILE A 42 5.49 14.02 11.00
C ILE A 42 6.90 14.58 11.13
N ASP A 43 7.02 15.72 11.74
CA ASP A 43 8.28 16.41 11.94
C ASP A 43 9.11 15.81 13.10
N GLY A 44 10.31 16.36 13.31
CA GLY A 44 11.22 15.91 14.36
C GLY A 44 10.72 16.18 15.79
N SER A 45 9.73 17.05 15.97
CA SER A 45 9.07 17.31 17.25
C SER A 45 7.88 16.35 17.51
N GLY A 46 7.50 15.53 16.52
CA GLY A 46 6.32 14.67 16.56
C GLY A 46 5.03 15.43 16.24
N SER A 47 5.10 16.64 15.65
CA SER A 47 3.92 17.34 15.16
C SER A 47 3.42 16.72 13.85
N VAL A 48 2.09 16.60 13.73
CA VAL A 48 1.43 16.00 12.58
C VAL A 48 0.94 17.09 11.64
N HIS A 49 1.38 17.03 10.38
CA HIS A 49 0.95 17.92 9.31
C HIS A 49 0.22 17.14 8.24
N VAL A 50 -0.97 17.58 7.86
CA VAL A 50 -1.73 16.97 6.77
C VAL A 50 -1.20 17.49 5.45
N VAL A 51 -0.87 16.56 4.55
CA VAL A 51 -0.45 16.86 3.17
C VAL A 51 -1.66 16.81 2.25
N GLU A 52 -2.45 15.73 2.36
CA GLU A 52 -3.66 15.54 1.56
C GLU A 52 -4.63 14.57 2.23
N PHE A 53 -5.88 14.61 1.80
CA PHE A 53 -6.87 13.56 1.99
C PHE A 53 -7.30 12.97 0.66
N ASN A 54 -7.57 11.67 0.63
CA ASN A 54 -8.20 11.00 -0.50
C ASN A 54 -9.37 10.16 -0.01
N CYS A 55 -10.47 10.15 -0.77
CA CYS A 55 -11.68 9.35 -0.49
C CYS A 55 -11.62 7.95 -1.12
N ARG A 56 -10.46 7.37 -1.15
CA ARG A 56 -10.14 6.04 -1.68
C ARG A 56 -8.93 5.47 -0.97
N MET A 57 -8.68 4.19 -1.17
CA MET A 57 -7.44 3.57 -0.71
C MET A 57 -6.22 4.19 -1.43
N GLY A 58 -5.08 4.18 -0.78
CA GLY A 58 -3.83 4.72 -1.32
C GLY A 58 -3.29 3.89 -2.50
N ASP A 59 -2.52 4.52 -3.36
CA ASP A 59 -1.76 3.87 -4.42
C ASP A 59 -0.29 4.34 -4.31
N PRO A 60 0.63 3.46 -3.88
CA PRO A 60 0.58 1.98 -3.87
C PRO A 60 0.32 1.34 -2.48
N GLU A 61 -0.37 1.98 -1.57
CA GLU A 61 -0.58 1.46 -0.21
C GLU A 61 -1.61 0.32 -0.15
N THR A 62 -2.55 0.28 -1.09
CA THR A 62 -3.60 -0.74 -1.16
C THR A 62 -3.05 -2.15 -1.18
N GLN A 63 -2.06 -2.42 -2.00
CA GLN A 63 -1.52 -3.75 -2.22
C GLN A 63 -0.93 -4.37 -0.93
N PRO A 64 -0.05 -3.69 -0.19
CA PRO A 64 0.42 -4.19 1.11
C PRO A 64 -0.68 -4.34 2.16
N ILE A 65 -1.68 -3.47 2.16
CA ILE A 65 -2.83 -3.54 3.08
C ILE A 65 -3.65 -4.79 2.80
N ILE A 66 -4.04 -5.02 1.54
CA ILE A 66 -4.85 -6.16 1.13
C ILE A 66 -4.10 -7.48 1.37
N LEU A 67 -2.79 -7.53 1.11
CA LEU A 67 -2.01 -8.75 1.35
C LEU A 67 -1.97 -9.14 2.84
N ARG A 68 -2.13 -8.16 3.75
CA ARG A 68 -2.19 -8.40 5.19
C ARG A 68 -3.61 -8.65 5.72
N LEU A 69 -4.64 -8.23 4.98
CA LEU A 69 -6.02 -8.40 5.42
C LEU A 69 -6.42 -9.88 5.32
N LYS A 70 -6.84 -10.48 6.45
CA LYS A 70 -7.35 -11.85 6.51
C LYS A 70 -8.87 -11.92 6.52
N SER A 71 -9.53 -10.86 7.01
CA SER A 71 -10.98 -10.74 6.96
C SER A 71 -11.45 -10.53 5.53
N ASP A 72 -12.67 -10.96 5.26
CA ASP A 72 -13.34 -10.66 4.01
C ASP A 72 -13.62 -9.16 3.89
N LEU A 73 -13.05 -8.52 2.84
CA LEU A 73 -13.20 -7.09 2.61
C LEU A 73 -14.64 -6.70 2.32
N LEU A 74 -15.40 -7.55 1.61
CA LEU A 74 -16.79 -7.27 1.28
C LEU A 74 -17.64 -7.17 2.55
N THR A 75 -17.46 -8.09 3.50
CA THR A 75 -18.13 -8.06 4.79
C THR A 75 -17.86 -6.77 5.56
N LEU A 76 -16.61 -6.27 5.53
CA LEU A 76 -16.25 -5.01 6.17
C LEU A 76 -16.91 -3.80 5.46
N VAL A 77 -16.96 -3.82 4.14
CA VAL A 77 -17.64 -2.77 3.34
C VAL A 77 -19.14 -2.77 3.59
N GLU A 78 -19.79 -3.93 3.61
CA GLU A 78 -21.22 -4.07 3.94
C GLU A 78 -21.53 -3.55 5.34
N SER A 79 -20.68 -3.87 6.33
CA SER A 79 -20.80 -3.36 7.69
C SER A 79 -20.65 -1.84 7.76
N ALA A 80 -19.75 -1.25 6.96
CA ALA A 80 -19.60 0.19 6.87
C ALA A 80 -20.85 0.87 6.30
N LEU A 81 -21.41 0.32 5.21
CA LEU A 81 -22.63 0.82 4.58
C LEU A 81 -23.87 0.67 5.48
N ALA A 82 -23.92 -0.39 6.28
CA ALA A 82 -24.98 -0.61 7.26
C ALA A 82 -24.82 0.23 8.54
N GLY A 83 -23.73 0.97 8.70
CA GLY A 83 -23.45 1.74 9.93
C GLY A 83 -23.13 0.87 11.16
N THR A 84 -22.63 -0.34 10.94
CA THR A 84 -22.32 -1.33 12.00
C THR A 84 -20.83 -1.71 12.05
N LEU A 85 -19.97 -0.95 11.38
CA LEU A 85 -18.53 -1.23 11.29
C LEU A 85 -17.85 -1.21 12.68
N ASP A 86 -18.39 -0.46 13.63
CA ASP A 86 -17.95 -0.42 15.01
C ASP A 86 -18.10 -1.76 15.77
N LYS A 87 -18.92 -2.68 15.22
CA LYS A 87 -19.13 -4.05 15.72
C LYS A 87 -18.35 -5.10 14.95
N ALA A 88 -17.72 -4.72 13.85
CA ALA A 88 -16.89 -5.61 13.04
C ALA A 88 -15.43 -5.50 13.45
N GLU A 89 -14.74 -6.64 13.49
CA GLU A 89 -13.30 -6.70 13.74
C GLU A 89 -12.57 -7.17 12.49
N ALA A 90 -11.54 -6.45 12.10
CA ALA A 90 -10.69 -6.83 10.98
C ALA A 90 -9.50 -7.64 11.48
N GLU A 91 -9.33 -8.86 10.99
CA GLU A 91 -8.19 -9.72 11.26
C GLU A 91 -7.05 -9.40 10.29
N TRP A 92 -5.84 -9.27 10.82
CA TRP A 92 -4.64 -8.90 10.07
C TRP A 92 -3.53 -9.93 10.23
N ASP A 93 -2.81 -10.20 9.13
CA ASP A 93 -1.53 -10.90 9.21
C ASP A 93 -0.56 -10.05 10.04
N PRO A 94 0.06 -10.61 11.11
CA PRO A 94 0.98 -9.85 11.98
C PRO A 94 2.29 -9.50 11.29
N ARG A 95 2.61 -10.13 10.17
CA ARG A 95 3.85 -9.89 9.43
C ARG A 95 3.86 -8.51 8.76
N ALA A 96 5.04 -7.99 8.51
CA ALA A 96 5.21 -6.79 7.73
C ALA A 96 4.94 -7.07 6.24
N ALA A 97 4.31 -6.12 5.54
CA ALA A 97 4.20 -6.14 4.09
C ALA A 97 5.01 -5.01 3.45
N LEU A 98 5.55 -5.26 2.26
CA LEU A 98 6.26 -4.25 1.48
C LEU A 98 5.92 -4.43 0.00
N GLY A 99 5.55 -3.31 -0.66
CA GLY A 99 5.26 -3.26 -2.09
C GLY A 99 6.34 -2.50 -2.86
N VAL A 100 6.77 -3.05 -4.00
CA VAL A 100 7.69 -2.42 -4.96
C VAL A 100 6.93 -2.16 -6.25
N VAL A 101 6.75 -0.90 -6.59
CA VAL A 101 6.11 -0.50 -7.85
C VAL A 101 7.11 -0.58 -8.98
N MET A 102 6.69 -1.14 -10.10
CA MET A 102 7.39 -1.18 -11.37
C MET A 102 6.64 -0.28 -12.35
N ALA A 103 7.31 0.74 -12.87
CA ALA A 103 6.76 1.75 -13.74
C ALA A 103 7.28 1.61 -15.18
N ALA A 104 6.48 2.09 -16.13
CA ALA A 104 6.84 2.14 -17.53
C ALA A 104 7.94 3.17 -17.81
N HIS A 105 8.65 2.97 -18.92
CA HIS A 105 9.58 3.98 -19.44
C HIS A 105 8.88 5.33 -19.59
N GLY A 106 9.55 6.41 -19.16
CA GLY A 106 9.03 7.77 -19.26
C GLY A 106 8.02 8.18 -18.19
N TYR A 107 7.69 7.31 -17.22
CA TYR A 107 6.85 7.67 -16.09
C TYR A 107 7.56 8.71 -15.18
N PRO A 108 6.87 9.77 -14.66
CA PRO A 108 5.42 9.99 -14.73
C PRO A 108 4.95 10.81 -15.97
N GLU A 109 5.84 11.48 -16.71
CA GLU A 109 5.49 12.49 -17.71
C GLU A 109 4.86 11.88 -18.99
N ALA A 110 5.51 10.87 -19.55
CA ALA A 110 5.13 10.26 -20.83
C ALA A 110 5.32 8.72 -20.79
N PRO A 111 4.52 7.98 -20.02
CA PRO A 111 4.68 6.54 -19.90
C PRO A 111 4.42 5.82 -21.22
N ARG A 112 5.41 5.04 -21.66
CA ARG A 112 5.30 4.22 -22.88
C ARG A 112 4.35 3.04 -22.63
N LYS A 113 3.62 2.66 -23.67
CA LYS A 113 2.65 1.55 -23.65
C LYS A 113 3.06 0.49 -24.68
N GLY A 114 2.57 -0.74 -24.46
CA GLY A 114 2.76 -1.87 -25.39
C GLY A 114 3.99 -2.71 -25.10
N ASP A 115 4.82 -2.37 -24.12
CA ASP A 115 6.00 -3.17 -23.77
C ASP A 115 5.57 -4.52 -23.19
N VAL A 116 6.06 -5.61 -23.78
CA VAL A 116 5.76 -6.97 -23.33
C VAL A 116 6.42 -7.25 -21.98
N ILE A 117 5.65 -7.78 -21.05
CA ILE A 117 6.09 -8.13 -19.71
C ILE A 117 6.45 -9.62 -19.68
N SER A 118 7.67 -9.94 -19.30
CA SER A 118 8.18 -11.30 -19.13
C SER A 118 8.58 -11.58 -17.69
N GLY A 119 8.75 -12.86 -17.34
CA GLY A 119 9.20 -13.27 -16.01
C GLY A 119 8.13 -13.13 -14.91
N LEU A 120 6.87 -12.98 -15.28
CA LEU A 120 5.78 -13.04 -14.31
C LEU A 120 5.73 -14.45 -13.70
N PRO A 121 5.57 -14.56 -12.37
CA PRO A 121 5.45 -15.87 -11.73
C PRO A 121 4.15 -16.55 -12.17
N ALA A 122 4.22 -17.87 -12.46
CA ALA A 122 3.07 -18.66 -12.88
C ALA A 122 1.99 -18.77 -11.79
N THR A 123 2.38 -18.67 -10.52
CA THR A 123 1.48 -18.69 -9.36
C THR A 123 1.97 -17.67 -8.33
N ALA A 124 1.02 -16.98 -7.70
CA ALA A 124 1.32 -16.23 -6.48
C ALA A 124 1.55 -17.23 -5.34
N GLY A 125 2.63 -17.07 -4.60
CA GLY A 125 2.82 -17.80 -3.33
C GLY A 125 2.00 -17.10 -2.22
N ASP A 126 1.74 -17.81 -1.12
CA ASP A 126 0.97 -17.28 0.02
C ASP A 126 1.61 -16.02 0.65
N ASP A 127 2.90 -15.84 0.46
CA ASP A 127 3.69 -14.75 1.06
C ASP A 127 4.02 -13.61 0.08
N CYS A 128 3.71 -13.76 -1.20
CA CYS A 128 4.08 -12.79 -2.23
C CYS A 128 3.01 -12.73 -3.31
N HIS A 129 2.75 -11.53 -3.82
CA HIS A 129 1.80 -11.33 -4.90
C HIS A 129 2.28 -10.25 -5.88
N VAL A 130 2.03 -10.45 -7.17
CA VAL A 130 2.25 -9.46 -8.21
C VAL A 130 0.90 -8.89 -8.61
N PHE A 131 0.63 -7.67 -8.17
CA PHE A 131 -0.59 -6.96 -8.52
C PHE A 131 -0.42 -6.28 -9.87
N HIS A 132 -1.39 -6.50 -10.74
CA HIS A 132 -1.49 -5.82 -12.03
C HIS A 132 -2.20 -4.47 -11.86
N SER A 133 -1.58 -3.40 -12.38
CA SER A 133 -2.14 -2.05 -12.41
C SER A 133 -2.37 -1.63 -13.86
N GLY A 134 -1.38 -1.03 -14.50
CA GLY A 134 -1.46 -0.63 -15.89
C GLY A 134 -1.00 -1.75 -16.83
N THR A 135 -1.75 -2.83 -16.91
CA THR A 135 -1.48 -3.97 -17.80
C THR A 135 -2.70 -4.36 -18.62
N ALA A 136 -2.48 -5.02 -19.75
CA ALA A 136 -3.52 -5.68 -20.55
C ALA A 136 -2.97 -6.97 -21.16
N VAL A 137 -3.87 -7.80 -21.65
CA VAL A 137 -3.54 -8.97 -22.48
C VAL A 137 -3.56 -8.55 -23.94
N ASP A 138 -2.51 -8.89 -24.67
CA ASP A 138 -2.39 -8.68 -26.14
C ASP A 138 -1.88 -9.98 -26.77
N GLY A 139 -2.80 -10.72 -27.40
CA GLY A 139 -2.55 -12.09 -27.84
C GLY A 139 -2.19 -12.99 -26.65
N ASP A 140 -1.04 -13.63 -26.73
CA ASP A 140 -0.50 -14.49 -25.66
C ASP A 140 0.38 -13.73 -24.64
N ASN A 141 0.50 -12.40 -24.81
CA ASN A 141 1.38 -11.58 -23.98
C ASN A 141 0.61 -10.72 -22.98
N VAL A 142 1.24 -10.45 -21.84
CA VAL A 142 0.86 -9.36 -20.94
C VAL A 142 1.71 -8.15 -21.31
N VAL A 143 1.06 -7.01 -21.51
CA VAL A 143 1.73 -5.76 -21.93
C VAL A 143 1.46 -4.61 -20.97
N ALA A 144 2.39 -3.67 -20.89
CA ALA A 144 2.24 -2.43 -20.14
C ALA A 144 1.27 -1.47 -20.84
N THR A 145 0.30 -0.91 -20.12
CA THR A 145 -0.69 0.04 -20.66
C THR A 145 -0.81 1.33 -19.87
N GLY A 146 -0.09 1.44 -18.74
CA GLY A 146 -0.12 2.60 -17.86
C GLY A 146 1.24 2.96 -17.30
N GLY A 147 1.29 4.05 -16.53
CA GLY A 147 2.52 4.53 -15.90
C GLY A 147 3.03 3.60 -14.79
N ARG A 148 2.18 3.30 -13.81
CA ARG A 148 2.43 2.23 -12.82
C ARG A 148 1.91 0.93 -13.42
N VAL A 149 2.80 -0.01 -13.66
CA VAL A 149 2.50 -1.25 -14.42
C VAL A 149 2.18 -2.40 -13.46
N LEU A 150 3.07 -2.66 -12.51
CA LEU A 150 2.93 -3.74 -11.53
C LEU A 150 3.28 -3.23 -10.14
N CYS A 151 2.76 -3.91 -9.13
CA CYS A 151 3.25 -3.80 -7.75
C CYS A 151 3.58 -5.20 -7.22
N VAL A 152 4.85 -5.46 -6.97
CA VAL A 152 5.31 -6.70 -6.34
C VAL A 152 5.26 -6.51 -4.84
N THR A 153 4.40 -7.27 -4.17
CA THR A 153 4.19 -7.17 -2.72
C THR A 153 4.56 -8.46 -2.03
N ALA A 154 5.26 -8.36 -0.91
CA ALA A 154 5.67 -9.52 -0.13
C ALA A 154 5.45 -9.33 1.36
N LEU A 155 5.16 -10.44 2.06
CA LEU A 155 5.11 -10.54 3.52
C LEU A 155 6.45 -11.03 4.08
N GLY A 156 6.77 -10.59 5.30
CA GLY A 156 7.96 -11.07 6.03
C GLY A 156 7.86 -10.81 7.51
N HIS A 157 8.47 -11.65 8.34
CA HIS A 157 8.53 -11.45 9.80
C HIS A 157 9.24 -10.13 10.19
N SER A 158 9.95 -9.52 9.26
CA SER A 158 10.51 -8.18 9.38
C SER A 158 10.37 -7.43 8.06
N VAL A 159 10.44 -6.10 8.10
CA VAL A 159 10.48 -5.27 6.88
C VAL A 159 11.63 -5.66 5.97
N LYS A 160 12.80 -6.02 6.53
CA LYS A 160 13.96 -6.48 5.77
C LYS A 160 13.68 -7.78 5.01
N THR A 161 12.96 -8.73 5.64
CA THR A 161 12.58 -9.98 4.99
C THR A 161 11.56 -9.75 3.87
N ALA A 162 10.55 -8.92 4.13
CA ALA A 162 9.55 -8.54 3.11
C ALA A 162 10.22 -7.83 1.93
N GLN A 163 11.13 -6.88 2.20
CA GLN A 163 11.91 -6.17 1.20
C GLN A 163 12.70 -7.14 0.30
N ARG A 164 13.49 -8.02 0.88
CA ARG A 164 14.30 -8.99 0.13
C ARG A 164 13.42 -9.84 -0.81
N ARG A 165 12.32 -10.40 -0.29
CA ARG A 165 11.37 -11.21 -1.07
C ARG A 165 10.74 -10.44 -2.22
N ALA A 166 10.29 -9.20 -1.97
CA ALA A 166 9.68 -8.37 -3.01
C ALA A 166 10.67 -8.08 -4.15
N TYR A 167 11.93 -7.78 -3.83
CA TYR A 167 12.96 -7.54 -4.85
C TYR A 167 13.39 -8.82 -5.58
N GLU A 168 13.46 -9.98 -4.92
CA GLU A 168 13.76 -11.27 -5.57
C GLU A 168 12.76 -11.56 -6.72
N ILE A 169 11.47 -11.26 -6.51
CA ILE A 169 10.45 -11.43 -7.55
C ILE A 169 10.53 -10.28 -8.58
N ALA A 170 10.64 -9.04 -8.14
CA ALA A 170 10.72 -7.89 -9.03
C ALA A 170 11.94 -7.99 -9.97
N ASP A 171 13.04 -8.57 -9.49
CA ASP A 171 14.25 -8.79 -10.29
C ASP A 171 14.13 -9.90 -11.34
N ALA A 172 13.10 -10.74 -11.28
CA ALA A 172 12.81 -11.72 -12.34
C ALA A 172 11.93 -11.12 -13.45
N ILE A 173 11.15 -10.08 -13.15
CA ILE A 173 10.23 -9.47 -14.11
C ILE A 173 10.97 -8.46 -15.00
N ARG A 174 10.67 -8.46 -16.30
CA ARG A 174 11.27 -7.56 -17.29
C ARG A 174 10.24 -7.04 -18.28
N PHE A 175 10.35 -5.75 -18.58
CA PHE A 175 9.78 -5.10 -19.74
C PHE A 175 10.70 -3.92 -20.14
N ASP A 176 10.67 -3.52 -21.39
CA ASP A 176 11.66 -2.57 -21.90
C ASP A 176 11.54 -1.20 -21.22
N GLY A 177 12.69 -0.64 -20.79
CA GLY A 177 12.75 0.65 -20.10
C GLY A 177 12.06 0.71 -18.74
N MET A 178 11.71 -0.43 -18.13
CA MET A 178 11.09 -0.46 -16.81
C MET A 178 11.89 0.32 -15.77
N GLN A 179 11.17 0.96 -14.88
CA GLN A 179 11.74 1.75 -13.79
C GLN A 179 11.20 1.24 -12.45
N MET A 180 12.06 1.13 -11.44
CA MET A 180 11.65 0.92 -10.06
C MET A 180 12.68 1.51 -9.09
N ARG A 181 12.22 1.94 -7.93
CA ARG A 181 13.12 2.35 -6.85
C ARG A 181 13.75 1.12 -6.22
N ARG A 182 15.03 1.22 -5.89
CA ARG A 182 15.83 0.15 -5.27
C ARG A 182 15.98 0.29 -3.75
N ASP A 183 15.40 1.36 -3.19
CA ASP A 183 15.57 1.75 -1.78
C ASP A 183 14.26 1.69 -0.97
N ILE A 184 13.20 1.07 -1.50
CA ILE A 184 11.91 0.96 -0.80
C ILE A 184 12.10 0.22 0.54
N GLY A 185 11.63 0.83 1.63
CA GLY A 185 11.71 0.26 2.97
C GLY A 185 13.09 0.38 3.63
N HIS A 186 14.13 0.96 2.99
CA HIS A 186 15.50 1.00 3.53
C HIS A 186 15.59 1.64 4.91
N ARG A 187 14.80 2.69 5.17
CA ARG A 187 14.78 3.38 6.48
C ARG A 187 14.25 2.47 7.59
N ALA A 188 13.29 1.61 7.29
CA ALA A 188 12.71 0.69 8.25
C ALA A 188 13.56 -0.58 8.39
N ALA A 189 14.14 -1.07 7.28
CA ALA A 189 14.98 -2.27 7.27
C ALA A 189 16.32 -2.06 8.01
N ASN A 190 16.86 -0.84 8.01
CA ASN A 190 18.15 -0.51 8.63
C ASN A 190 18.05 -0.08 10.11
N ARG A 191 16.85 0.06 10.67
CA ARG A 191 16.68 0.29 12.11
C ARG A 191 16.97 -1.00 12.86
N ALA A 192 18.19 -1.09 13.42
CA ALA A 192 18.54 -2.07 14.44
C ALA A 192 17.74 -1.76 15.71
N GLY A 193 16.71 -2.53 15.99
CA GLY A 193 15.88 -2.35 17.15
C GLY A 193 14.48 -2.89 16.84
N GLY A 194 14.32 -4.20 17.05
CA GLY A 194 13.07 -4.88 16.79
C GLY A 194 11.90 -4.21 17.48
N VAL A 195 10.80 -4.13 16.80
CA VAL A 195 9.50 -4.12 17.45
C VAL A 195 9.49 -5.37 18.32
N LYS A 196 9.60 -5.21 19.64
CA LYS A 196 9.26 -6.27 20.58
C LYS A 196 7.77 -6.55 20.42
N PRO A 197 7.37 -7.83 20.44
CA PRO A 197 5.97 -8.24 20.31
C PRO A 197 5.08 -7.60 21.35
#